data_1177e52a5bd201f442db89d5113c2f60
#
_entry.id   1177e52a5bd201f442db89d5113c2f60
#
_cell.length_a   1.000
_cell.length_b   1.000
_cell.length_c   1.000
_cell.angle_alpha   90.00
_cell.angle_beta   90.00
_cell.angle_gamma   90.00
#
_symmetry.space_group_name_H-M   'P 1'
#
loop_
_entity.id
_entity.type
_entity.pdbx_description
1 polymer ?
#
loop_
_entity_poly.entity_id
_entity_poly.type
_entity_poly.pdbx_seq_one_letter_code
_entity_poly.pdbx_strand_id
1 'polypeptide(L)' 'MKIPSRDKLIALCFGMDVSLDEAQTLLKYTGFAPLYPRNKRDIVIVSALENGESVIRCNITLDELNLSPL' A
#
# COMPACT_ATOMS: atom_id res chain seq x y z
N MET A 1 -6.40 0.06 21.87
CA MET A 1 -5.89 -0.60 20.64
C MET A 1 -5.09 0.41 19.83
N LYS A 2 -3.87 0.06 19.50
CA LYS A 2 -3.05 0.94 18.66
C LYS A 2 -3.38 0.72 17.19
N ILE A 3 -3.64 1.82 16.48
CA ILE A 3 -3.79 1.78 15.03
C ILE A 3 -2.40 1.56 14.44
N PRO A 4 -2.22 0.60 13.50
CA PRO A 4 -0.93 0.40 12.87
C PRO A 4 -0.53 1.64 12.05
N SER A 5 0.77 1.77 11.75
CA SER A 5 1.23 2.84 10.88
C SER A 5 0.62 2.68 9.49
N ARG A 6 0.64 3.76 8.70
CA ARG A 6 0.12 3.72 7.33
C ARG A 6 0.76 2.59 6.52
N ASP A 7 2.07 2.44 6.60
CA ASP A 7 2.78 1.38 5.87
C ASP A 7 2.35 -0.01 6.32
N LYS A 8 2.20 -0.22 7.63
CA LYS A 8 1.73 -1.51 8.15
C LYS A 8 0.32 -1.81 7.73
N LEU A 9 -0.55 -0.79 7.71
CA LEU A 9 -1.92 -0.97 7.26
C LEU A 9 -1.98 -1.35 5.79
N ILE A 10 -1.15 -0.70 4.95
CA ILE A 10 -1.06 -1.04 3.52
C ILE A 10 -0.55 -2.48 3.36
N ALA A 11 0.47 -2.87 4.13
CA ALA A 11 0.97 -4.25 4.10
C ALA A 11 -0.11 -5.26 4.47
N LEU A 12 -0.95 -4.93 5.46
CA LEU A 12 -2.10 -5.75 5.83
C LEU A 12 -3.10 -5.88 4.68
N CYS A 13 -3.31 -4.80 3.92
CA CYS A 13 -4.19 -4.84 2.76
C CYS A 13 -3.72 -5.87 1.74
N PHE A 14 -2.41 -5.96 1.51
CA PHE A 14 -1.84 -6.99 0.66
C PHE A 14 -2.11 -8.39 1.22
N GLY A 15 -1.92 -8.57 2.51
CA GLY A 15 -2.13 -9.86 3.18
C GLY A 15 -3.58 -10.31 3.19
N MET A 16 -4.52 -9.36 3.22
CA MET A 16 -5.96 -9.64 3.19
C MET A 16 -6.52 -9.74 1.77
N ASP A 17 -5.69 -9.50 0.78
CA ASP A 17 -6.07 -9.55 -0.63
C ASP A 17 -7.27 -8.63 -0.96
N VAL A 18 -7.31 -7.45 -0.35
CA VAL A 18 -8.37 -6.47 -0.61
C VAL A 18 -8.07 -5.70 -1.90
N SER A 19 -9.13 -5.17 -2.50
CA SER A 19 -9.00 -4.34 -3.70
C SER A 19 -8.39 -2.98 -3.38
N LEU A 20 -7.96 -2.27 -4.42
CA LEU A 20 -7.48 -0.89 -4.27
C LEU A 20 -8.53 -0.01 -3.60
N ASP A 21 -9.79 -0.12 -4.02
CA ASP A 21 -10.89 0.68 -3.45
C ASP A 21 -11.06 0.41 -1.97
N GLU A 22 -10.97 -0.85 -1.57
CA GLU A 22 -11.07 -1.23 -0.16
C GLU A 22 -9.88 -0.70 0.64
N ALA A 23 -8.68 -0.76 0.08
CA ALA A 23 -7.47 -0.22 0.72
C ALA A 23 -7.59 1.28 0.92
N GLN A 24 -8.05 2.01 -0.09
CA GLN A 24 -8.26 3.46 0.01
C GLN A 24 -9.31 3.79 1.08
N THR A 25 -10.37 3.01 1.15
CA THR A 25 -11.41 3.18 2.15
C THR A 25 -10.84 2.97 3.57
N LEU A 26 -10.04 1.94 3.76
CA LEU A 26 -9.42 1.66 5.05
C LEU A 26 -8.48 2.80 5.48
N LEU A 27 -7.69 3.31 4.56
CA LEU A 27 -6.80 4.45 4.85
C LEU A 27 -7.61 5.67 5.28
N LYS A 28 -8.70 5.95 4.58
CA LYS A 28 -9.58 7.06 4.90
C LYS A 28 -10.21 6.90 6.29
N TYR A 29 -10.71 5.71 6.60
CA TYR A 29 -11.34 5.44 7.90
C TYR A 29 -10.38 5.59 9.07
N THR A 30 -9.12 5.24 8.88
CA THR A 30 -8.12 5.32 9.94
C THR A 30 -7.46 6.70 10.02
N GLY A 31 -7.87 7.64 9.18
CA GLY A 31 -7.33 9.00 9.20
C GLY A 31 -6.00 9.16 8.47
N PHE A 32 -5.55 8.15 7.75
CA PHE A 32 -4.34 8.26 6.95
C PHE A 32 -4.61 8.85 5.58
N ALA A 33 -3.57 9.44 4.99
CA ALA A 33 -3.67 9.94 3.63
C ALA A 33 -3.87 8.77 2.66
N PRO A 34 -4.78 8.91 1.67
CA PRO A 34 -4.96 7.87 0.67
C PRO A 34 -3.72 7.75 -0.21
N LEU A 35 -3.69 6.71 -1.04
CA LEU A 35 -2.63 6.55 -2.03
C LEU A 35 -2.84 7.56 -3.15
N TYR A 36 -1.82 8.38 -3.42
CA TYR A 36 -1.91 9.44 -4.41
C TYR A 36 -1.21 9.06 -5.70
N PRO A 37 -1.83 9.35 -6.87
CA PRO A 37 -1.22 9.00 -8.16
C PRO A 37 0.01 9.85 -8.52
N ARG A 38 0.31 10.90 -7.76
CA ARG A 38 1.48 11.76 -8.01
C ARG A 38 2.72 11.37 -7.22
N ASN A 39 2.56 10.50 -6.23
CA ASN A 39 3.66 10.03 -5.41
C ASN A 39 4.20 8.75 -6.04
N LYS A 40 5.49 8.74 -6.38
CA LYS A 40 6.11 7.56 -7.04
C LYS A 40 5.93 6.28 -6.24
N ARG A 41 6.12 6.36 -4.92
CA ARG A 41 5.96 5.20 -4.05
C ARG A 41 4.53 4.70 -4.05
N ASP A 42 3.58 5.62 -3.95
CA ASP A 42 2.15 5.29 -3.97
C ASP A 42 1.73 4.69 -5.31
N ILE A 43 2.28 5.18 -6.43
CA ILE A 43 2.00 4.61 -7.77
C ILE A 43 2.41 3.14 -7.81
N VAL A 44 3.57 2.79 -7.27
CA VAL A 44 4.04 1.41 -7.22
C VAL A 44 3.09 0.55 -6.38
N ILE A 45 2.68 1.07 -5.23
CA ILE A 45 1.76 0.36 -4.33
C ILE A 45 0.40 0.16 -5.00
N VAL A 46 -0.14 1.19 -5.64
CA VAL A 46 -1.41 1.11 -6.37
C VAL A 46 -1.34 0.05 -7.46
N SER A 47 -0.28 0.07 -8.26
CA SER A 47 -0.09 -0.90 -9.33
C SER A 47 -0.02 -2.32 -8.79
N ALA A 48 0.70 -2.53 -7.70
CA ALA A 48 0.83 -3.85 -7.08
C ALA A 48 -0.54 -4.35 -6.55
N LEU A 49 -1.32 -3.48 -5.93
CA LEU A 49 -2.66 -3.83 -5.44
C LEU A 49 -3.59 -4.18 -6.60
N GLU A 50 -3.58 -3.39 -7.66
CA GLU A 50 -4.42 -3.62 -8.84
C GLU A 50 -4.08 -4.94 -9.54
N ASN A 51 -2.79 -5.29 -9.55
CA ASN A 51 -2.32 -6.51 -10.19
C ASN A 51 -2.37 -7.74 -9.29
N GLY A 52 -2.83 -7.60 -8.05
CA GLY A 52 -2.90 -8.72 -7.11
C GLY A 52 -1.54 -9.25 -6.68
N GLU A 53 -0.51 -8.40 -6.70
CA GLU A 53 0.83 -8.80 -6.29
C GLU A 53 0.92 -8.90 -4.76
N SER A 54 1.91 -9.67 -4.28
CA SER A 54 2.18 -9.77 -2.85
C SER A 54 2.94 -8.56 -2.33
N VAL A 55 2.93 -8.36 -1.01
CA VAL A 55 3.72 -7.29 -0.38
C VAL A 55 5.22 -7.49 -0.64
N ILE A 56 5.67 -8.72 -0.69
CA ILE A 56 7.08 -9.04 -0.97
C ILE A 56 7.45 -8.54 -2.36
N ARG A 57 6.61 -8.81 -3.34
CA ARG A 57 6.82 -8.37 -4.73
C ARG A 57 6.82 -6.85 -4.83
N CYS A 58 5.88 -6.21 -4.16
CA CYS A 58 5.81 -4.76 -4.10
C CYS A 58 7.10 -4.17 -3.50
N ASN A 59 7.59 -4.74 -2.41
CA ASN A 59 8.81 -4.29 -1.76
C ASN A 59 10.04 -4.45 -2.66
N ILE A 60 10.11 -5.52 -3.45
CA ILE A 60 11.19 -5.71 -4.42
C ILE A 60 11.20 -4.57 -5.43
N THR A 61 10.02 -4.23 -5.96
CA THR A 61 9.89 -3.13 -6.93
C THR A 61 10.27 -1.79 -6.29
N LEU A 62 9.82 -1.54 -5.06
CA LEU A 62 10.18 -0.31 -4.34
C LEU A 62 11.68 -0.21 -4.14
N ASP A 63 12.31 -1.30 -3.75
CA ASP A 63 13.76 -1.34 -3.52
C ASP A 63 14.53 -1.07 -4.82
N GLU A 64 14.11 -1.67 -5.93
CA GLU A 64 14.73 -1.44 -7.24
C GLU A 64 14.66 0.02 -7.67
N LEU A 65 13.64 0.75 -7.24
CA LEU A 65 13.45 2.16 -7.54
C LEU A 65 14.04 3.08 -6.48
N ASN A 66 14.76 2.52 -5.49
CA ASN A 66 15.32 3.26 -4.36
C ASN A 66 14.26 3.96 -3.52
N LEU A 67 13.09 3.35 -3.41
CA LEU A 67 11.99 3.82 -2.58
C LEU A 67 11.89 2.96 -1.33
N SER A 68 11.41 3.56 -0.22
CA SER A 68 11.28 2.84 1.04
C SER A 68 10.26 1.71 0.94
N PRO A 69 10.61 0.48 1.36
CA PRO A 69 9.66 -0.63 1.34
C PRO A 69 8.57 -0.46 2.42
N LEU A 70 7.54 -1.25 2.29
CA LEU A 70 6.48 -1.32 3.29
C LEU A 70 6.90 -2.14 4.51
#